data_6f7aab79a76f17fa12023ba7efdb86c0
#
_entry.id   6f7aab79a76f17fa12023ba7efdb86c0
#
_cell.length_a   1.000
_cell.length_b   1.000
_cell.length_c   1.000
_cell.angle_alpha   90.00
_cell.angle_beta   90.00
_cell.angle_gamma   90.00
#
_symmetry.space_group_name_H-M   'P 1'
#
loop_
_entity.id
_entity.type
_entity.pdbx_description
1 polymer ?
#
loop_
_entity_poly.entity_id
_entity_poly.type
_entity_poly.pdbx_seq_one_letter_code
_entity_poly.pdbx_strand_id
1 'polypeptide(L)'
;MKSAGTIRMTAARGGSLKAESNNLRIASPEVYFLGNTGFNFSAYLLPTLIPGLIALAAGLTFSGVLVREWRDGGATRLLAAANDFASAAILGKLLPWFVFYVVLGLCWVFGLTGVLGWTAAGSVGVWIGATVMLIAAMAAIAILFTAVSLSWPIAVSALICFAAPSFPFTGFSYPLESMTPGAAFFGQLLPLTHYLAVQGECWILNSPLDHVFTRLAPLALLIVVPMAAGLPILGVRLRAWSSKDPEKDRIRTLLVKESLITDETQGGAR
;
A
#
# COMPACT_ATOMS: atom_id res chain seq x y z
N MET A 1 2.15 26.96 -33.90
CA MET A 1 3.24 27.23 -34.86
C MET A 1 3.18 28.70 -35.27
N LYS A 2 4.05 29.53 -34.74
CA LYS A 2 4.40 30.82 -35.36
C LYS A 2 5.89 31.06 -35.06
N SER A 3 6.60 30.88 -36.09
CA SER A 3 7.87 31.39 -36.59
C SER A 3 8.81 32.09 -35.61
N ALA A 4 9.99 31.50 -35.53
CA ALA A 4 11.21 32.15 -35.15
C ALA A 4 11.33 33.49 -35.88
N GLY A 5 11.26 34.61 -35.13
CA GLY A 5 11.55 35.92 -35.64
C GLY A 5 13.03 35.97 -36.04
N THR A 6 13.27 36.02 -37.33
CA THR A 6 14.57 36.28 -37.89
C THR A 6 15.09 37.63 -37.33
N ILE A 7 16.13 37.60 -36.52
CA ILE A 7 16.84 38.80 -36.11
C ILE A 7 17.55 39.33 -37.35
N ARG A 8 16.95 40.25 -38.07
CA ARG A 8 17.64 41.04 -39.08
C ARG A 8 18.57 42.01 -38.35
N MET A 9 19.84 41.74 -38.33
CA MET A 9 20.82 42.73 -37.98
C MET A 9 20.86 43.78 -39.09
N THR A 10 20.15 44.87 -38.93
CA THR A 10 20.35 46.06 -39.73
C THR A 10 21.51 46.85 -39.12
N ALA A 11 22.73 46.51 -39.55
CA ALA A 11 23.96 47.21 -39.22
C ALA A 11 24.12 48.54 -39.98
N ALA A 12 23.03 49.32 -40.09
CA ALA A 12 23.05 50.55 -40.89
C ALA A 12 22.35 51.76 -40.26
N ARG A 13 22.24 51.82 -38.96
CA ARG A 13 21.92 53.11 -38.26
C ARG A 13 22.58 53.06 -36.91
N GLY A 14 23.54 53.96 -36.67
CA GLY A 14 24.32 54.11 -35.46
C GLY A 14 23.49 54.43 -34.16
N GLY A 15 22.53 53.57 -33.91
CA GLY A 15 21.79 53.49 -32.65
C GLY A 15 22.60 52.66 -31.68
N SER A 16 22.93 53.26 -30.57
CA SER A 16 23.67 52.67 -29.47
C SER A 16 23.08 51.30 -29.12
N LEU A 17 23.81 50.23 -29.23
CA LEU A 17 23.45 48.87 -28.79
C LEU A 17 22.99 48.83 -27.32
N LYS A 18 23.29 49.84 -26.54
CA LYS A 18 22.80 50.02 -25.16
C LYS A 18 21.35 50.42 -25.08
N ALA A 19 20.75 51.09 -26.08
CA ALA A 19 19.36 51.49 -26.07
C ALA A 19 18.42 50.32 -26.45
N GLU A 20 18.91 49.39 -27.29
CA GLU A 20 18.14 48.22 -27.72
C GLU A 20 18.16 47.08 -26.69
N SER A 21 19.21 46.98 -25.88
CA SER A 21 19.26 45.99 -24.79
C SER A 21 18.28 46.27 -23.65
N ASN A 22 17.84 47.51 -23.46
CA ASN A 22 16.85 47.87 -22.46
C ASN A 22 15.39 47.55 -22.88
N ASN A 23 15.16 47.28 -24.17
CA ASN A 23 13.85 46.85 -24.68
C ASN A 23 13.71 45.33 -24.89
N LEU A 24 14.80 44.57 -24.75
CA LEU A 24 14.73 43.15 -24.56
C LEU A 24 14.24 42.88 -23.12
N ARG A 25 12.94 42.98 -22.92
CA ARG A 25 12.32 42.27 -21.79
C ARG A 25 12.66 40.81 -22.00
N ILE A 26 13.73 40.36 -21.35
CA ILE A 26 13.94 38.96 -21.12
C ILE A 26 12.64 38.50 -20.48
N ALA A 27 11.86 37.70 -21.21
CA ALA A 27 10.69 37.04 -20.65
C ALA A 27 11.21 36.22 -19.48
N SER A 28 11.16 36.79 -18.28
CA SER A 28 11.40 36.01 -17.07
C SER A 28 10.28 34.98 -17.03
N PRO A 29 10.57 33.70 -17.12
CA PRO A 29 9.55 32.70 -16.97
C PRO A 29 8.93 32.88 -15.59
N GLU A 30 7.66 33.30 -15.53
CA GLU A 30 6.90 33.25 -14.28
C GLU A 30 6.70 31.77 -13.96
N VAL A 31 7.53 31.25 -13.07
CA VAL A 31 7.43 29.89 -12.59
C VAL A 31 6.35 29.88 -11.52
N TYR A 32 5.17 29.41 -11.89
CA TYR A 32 4.12 29.14 -10.92
C TYR A 32 4.33 27.75 -10.33
N PHE A 33 4.70 27.71 -9.05
CA PHE A 33 4.78 26.46 -8.32
C PHE A 33 3.36 26.02 -7.89
N LEU A 34 2.83 25.00 -8.57
CA LEU A 34 1.57 24.37 -8.17
C LEU A 34 1.81 23.50 -6.93
N GLY A 35 1.21 23.89 -5.81
CA GLY A 35 1.22 23.12 -4.57
C GLY A 35 2.10 23.70 -3.48
N ASN A 36 3.41 23.48 -3.49
CA ASN A 36 4.31 23.94 -2.42
C ASN A 36 4.97 25.28 -2.74
N THR A 37 4.19 26.36 -2.75
CA THR A 37 4.66 27.73 -3.11
C THR A 37 5.71 28.29 -2.15
N GLY A 38 5.75 27.80 -0.90
CA GLY A 38 6.69 28.27 0.13
C GLY A 38 7.96 27.43 0.25
N PHE A 39 8.24 26.48 -0.66
CA PHE A 39 9.34 25.51 -0.55
C PHE A 39 9.42 24.83 0.82
N ASN A 40 8.26 24.57 1.42
CA ASN A 40 8.18 23.92 2.71
C ASN A 40 8.55 22.44 2.55
N PHE A 41 9.72 22.06 3.07
CA PHE A 41 10.23 20.69 3.00
C PHE A 41 9.30 19.69 3.71
N SER A 42 8.62 20.13 4.78
CA SER A 42 7.65 19.29 5.48
C SER A 42 6.44 18.97 4.60
N ALA A 43 5.93 19.95 3.83
CA ALA A 43 4.82 19.75 2.89
C ALA A 43 5.19 18.81 1.72
N TYR A 44 6.47 18.68 1.43
CA TYR A 44 6.96 17.74 0.44
C TYR A 44 7.13 16.33 1.03
N LEU A 45 7.78 16.21 2.18
CA LEU A 45 8.23 14.92 2.72
C LEU A 45 7.12 14.16 3.47
N LEU A 46 6.36 14.87 4.34
CA LEU A 46 5.37 14.22 5.22
C LEU A 46 4.30 13.43 4.47
N PRO A 47 3.68 13.97 3.39
CA PRO A 47 2.63 13.26 2.66
C PRO A 47 3.11 11.98 1.97
N THR A 48 4.40 11.85 1.74
CA THR A 48 4.99 10.66 1.11
C THR A 48 5.49 9.68 2.15
N LEU A 49 6.22 10.19 3.14
CA LEU A 49 6.92 9.36 4.12
C LEU A 49 5.95 8.66 5.07
N ILE A 50 4.96 9.39 5.60
CA ILE A 50 4.05 8.83 6.62
C ILE A 50 3.18 7.69 6.07
N PRO A 51 2.48 7.81 4.93
CA PRO A 51 1.75 6.68 4.34
C PRO A 51 2.64 5.49 4.03
N GLY A 52 3.87 5.75 3.55
CA GLY A 52 4.86 4.70 3.29
C GLY A 52 5.28 3.95 4.55
N LEU A 53 5.52 4.66 5.65
CA LEU A 53 5.84 4.03 6.94
C LEU A 53 4.66 3.25 7.51
N ILE A 54 3.44 3.78 7.40
CA ILE A 54 2.21 3.07 7.82
C ILE A 54 2.06 1.79 7.01
N ALA A 55 2.23 1.86 5.69
CA ALA A 55 2.13 0.71 4.79
C ALA A 55 3.19 -0.36 5.10
N LEU A 56 4.44 0.05 5.29
CA LEU A 56 5.53 -0.85 5.69
C LEU A 56 5.24 -1.53 7.03
N ALA A 57 4.86 -0.75 8.05
CA ALA A 57 4.53 -1.27 9.37
C ALA A 57 3.33 -2.23 9.32
N ALA A 58 2.30 -1.92 8.52
CA ALA A 58 1.16 -2.81 8.29
C ALA A 58 1.60 -4.14 7.70
N GLY A 59 2.39 -4.13 6.62
CA GLY A 59 2.90 -5.34 5.99
C GLY A 59 3.71 -6.21 6.94
N LEU A 60 4.62 -5.61 7.72
CA LEU A 60 5.42 -6.32 8.73
C LEU A 60 4.55 -6.95 9.82
N THR A 61 3.55 -6.21 10.30
CA THR A 61 2.59 -6.71 11.30
C THR A 61 1.78 -7.88 10.75
N PHE A 62 1.23 -7.76 9.54
CA PHE A 62 0.46 -8.84 8.91
C PHE A 62 1.29 -10.11 8.74
N SER A 63 2.52 -9.99 8.24
CA SER A 63 3.43 -11.13 8.14
C SER A 63 3.75 -11.73 9.50
N GLY A 64 4.04 -10.89 10.52
CA GLY A 64 4.34 -11.32 11.88
C GLY A 64 3.19 -12.07 12.55
N VAL A 65 1.95 -11.56 12.40
CA VAL A 65 0.73 -12.17 12.95
C VAL A 65 0.46 -13.54 12.35
N LEU A 66 0.66 -13.71 11.03
CA LEU A 66 0.46 -14.98 10.35
C LEU A 66 1.50 -16.02 10.79
N VAL A 67 2.76 -15.62 10.93
CA VAL A 67 3.83 -16.53 11.29
C VAL A 67 3.75 -17.01 12.74
N ARG A 68 3.26 -16.18 13.65
CA ARG A 68 3.09 -16.59 15.06
C ARG A 68 2.23 -17.84 15.20
N GLU A 69 1.17 -17.96 14.41
CA GLU A 69 0.29 -19.16 14.43
C GLU A 69 1.05 -20.45 14.10
N TRP A 70 2.11 -20.37 13.27
CA TRP A 70 2.92 -21.54 12.96
C TRP A 70 3.91 -21.92 14.06
N ARG A 71 4.45 -20.90 14.72
CA ARG A 71 5.44 -21.11 15.79
C ARG A 71 4.81 -21.62 17.08
N ASP A 72 3.59 -21.15 17.38
CA ASP A 72 2.93 -21.36 18.66
C ASP A 72 1.93 -22.53 18.61
N GLY A 73 1.90 -23.32 17.50
CA GLY A 73 0.96 -24.45 17.34
C GLY A 73 -0.52 -24.04 17.23
N GLY A 74 -0.78 -22.75 16.96
CA GLY A 74 -2.13 -22.19 16.88
C GLY A 74 -2.91 -22.58 15.62
N ALA A 75 -2.27 -23.19 14.62
CA ALA A 75 -2.86 -23.49 13.33
C ALA A 75 -4.14 -24.35 13.45
N THR A 76 -4.13 -25.33 14.34
CA THR A 76 -5.28 -26.22 14.60
C THR A 76 -6.45 -25.46 15.18
N ARG A 77 -6.19 -24.60 16.18
CA ARG A 77 -7.23 -23.78 16.84
C ARG A 77 -7.80 -22.75 15.87
N LEU A 78 -6.94 -22.14 15.05
CA LEU A 78 -7.36 -21.16 14.05
C LEU A 78 -8.27 -21.77 12.99
N LEU A 79 -7.94 -22.98 12.48
CA LEU A 79 -8.78 -23.71 11.53
C LEU A 79 -10.09 -24.17 12.17
N ALA A 80 -10.05 -24.70 13.40
CA ALA A 80 -11.26 -25.13 14.12
C ALA A 80 -12.22 -23.94 14.34
N ALA A 81 -11.72 -22.76 14.70
CA ALA A 81 -12.52 -21.55 14.85
C ALA A 81 -13.19 -21.08 13.54
N ALA A 82 -12.63 -21.45 12.39
CA ALA A 82 -13.13 -21.07 11.07
C ALA A 82 -13.83 -22.25 10.34
N ASN A 83 -14.25 -23.30 11.05
CA ASN A 83 -14.86 -24.49 10.46
C ASN A 83 -14.06 -25.07 9.28
N ASP A 84 -12.74 -25.17 9.40
CA ASP A 84 -11.79 -25.63 8.39
C ASP A 84 -11.70 -24.76 7.11
N PHE A 85 -12.34 -23.59 7.09
CA PHE A 85 -12.17 -22.62 5.99
C PHE A 85 -10.89 -21.80 6.20
N ALA A 86 -9.78 -22.26 5.61
CA ALA A 86 -8.46 -21.65 5.79
C ALA A 86 -8.41 -20.16 5.38
N SER A 87 -9.10 -19.79 4.30
CA SER A 87 -9.19 -18.37 3.87
C SER A 87 -9.89 -17.49 4.90
N ALA A 88 -11.01 -17.96 5.47
CA ALA A 88 -11.72 -17.26 6.53
C ALA A 88 -10.86 -17.15 7.80
N ALA A 89 -10.14 -18.21 8.15
CA ALA A 89 -9.20 -18.23 9.26
C ALA A 89 -8.11 -17.16 9.12
N ILE A 90 -7.45 -17.11 7.95
CA ILE A 90 -6.37 -16.16 7.64
C ILE A 90 -6.90 -14.72 7.67
N LEU A 91 -8.01 -14.45 6.95
CA LEU A 91 -8.57 -13.10 6.86
C LEU A 91 -9.14 -12.63 8.21
N GLY A 92 -9.83 -13.49 8.93
CA GLY A 92 -10.35 -13.18 10.27
C GLY A 92 -9.24 -12.83 11.27
N LYS A 93 -8.08 -13.51 11.17
CA LYS A 93 -6.92 -13.22 12.00
C LYS A 93 -6.27 -11.87 11.69
N LEU A 94 -6.28 -11.48 10.41
CA LEU A 94 -5.71 -10.20 9.98
C LEU A 94 -6.67 -9.01 10.21
N LEU A 95 -7.98 -9.26 10.29
CA LEU A 95 -9.01 -8.23 10.33
C LEU A 95 -8.79 -7.17 11.43
N PRO A 96 -8.49 -7.53 12.70
CA PRO A 96 -8.28 -6.52 13.74
C PRO A 96 -7.12 -5.58 13.43
N TRP A 97 -6.02 -6.14 12.92
CA TRP A 97 -4.84 -5.36 12.52
C TRP A 97 -5.10 -4.53 11.28
N PHE A 98 -5.86 -5.07 10.33
CA PHE A 98 -6.31 -4.32 9.15
C PHE A 98 -7.10 -3.08 9.55
N VAL A 99 -8.11 -3.24 10.41
CA VAL A 99 -8.90 -2.12 10.93
C VAL A 99 -8.02 -1.11 11.66
N PHE A 100 -7.08 -1.57 12.49
CA PHE A 100 -6.14 -0.70 13.20
C PHE A 100 -5.33 0.18 12.22
N TYR A 101 -4.73 -0.42 11.18
CA TYR A 101 -3.93 0.34 10.21
C TYR A 101 -4.77 1.21 9.29
N VAL A 102 -6.00 0.81 8.96
CA VAL A 102 -6.95 1.68 8.26
C VAL A 102 -7.27 2.90 9.11
N VAL A 103 -7.62 2.73 10.38
CA VAL A 103 -7.87 3.86 11.29
C VAL A 103 -6.64 4.77 11.38
N LEU A 104 -5.44 4.20 11.52
CA LEU A 104 -4.20 4.99 11.57
C LEU A 104 -3.97 5.78 10.27
N GLY A 105 -4.21 5.17 9.11
CA GLY A 105 -4.13 5.84 7.82
C GLY A 105 -5.18 6.95 7.65
N LEU A 106 -6.41 6.72 8.14
CA LEU A 106 -7.45 7.75 8.15
C LEU A 106 -7.12 8.89 9.11
N CYS A 107 -6.57 8.61 10.29
CA CYS A 107 -6.08 9.63 11.21
C CYS A 107 -5.01 10.51 10.53
N TRP A 108 -4.18 9.92 9.67
CA TRP A 108 -3.22 10.68 8.87
C TRP A 108 -3.91 11.59 7.86
N VAL A 109 -4.87 11.08 7.06
CA VAL A 109 -5.61 11.88 6.07
C VAL A 109 -6.36 13.04 6.74
N PHE A 110 -7.06 12.77 7.85
CA PHE A 110 -7.77 13.80 8.62
C PHE A 110 -6.82 14.73 9.36
N GLY A 111 -5.66 14.25 9.80
CA GLY A 111 -4.61 15.07 10.40
C GLY A 111 -4.05 16.10 9.40
N LEU A 112 -3.82 15.69 8.15
CA LEU A 112 -3.40 16.61 7.09
C LEU A 112 -4.45 17.67 6.79
N THR A 113 -5.70 17.25 6.59
CA THR A 113 -6.76 18.15 6.14
C THR A 113 -7.34 18.99 7.28
N GLY A 114 -7.51 18.40 8.47
CA GLY A 114 -8.16 19.05 9.62
C GLY A 114 -7.20 19.81 10.53
N VAL A 115 -6.06 19.18 10.91
CA VAL A 115 -5.14 19.79 11.89
C VAL A 115 -4.10 20.68 11.21
N LEU A 116 -3.50 20.22 10.12
CA LEU A 116 -2.50 21.00 9.37
C LEU A 116 -3.14 22.01 8.41
N GLY A 117 -4.47 21.97 8.25
CA GLY A 117 -5.22 22.89 7.40
C GLY A 117 -4.89 22.78 5.91
N TRP A 118 -4.35 21.65 5.48
CA TRP A 118 -4.04 21.41 4.08
C TRP A 118 -5.30 20.92 3.36
N THR A 119 -6.05 21.86 2.83
CA THR A 119 -7.32 21.58 2.15
C THR A 119 -7.11 20.69 0.93
N ALA A 120 -7.85 19.60 0.85
CA ALA A 120 -7.90 18.79 -0.35
C ALA A 120 -8.67 19.53 -1.44
N ALA A 121 -8.07 19.66 -2.64
CA ALA A 121 -8.71 20.28 -3.78
C ALA A 121 -9.78 19.39 -4.41
N GLY A 122 -9.60 18.06 -4.32
CA GLY A 122 -10.49 17.05 -4.90
C GLY A 122 -11.24 16.23 -3.84
N SER A 123 -11.64 15.00 -4.23
CA SER A 123 -12.48 14.13 -3.41
C SER A 123 -11.71 13.45 -2.27
N VAL A 124 -11.95 13.88 -1.04
CA VAL A 124 -11.43 13.22 0.17
C VAL A 124 -11.93 11.77 0.27
N GLY A 125 -13.16 11.49 -0.18
CA GLY A 125 -13.74 10.14 -0.17
C GLY A 125 -12.94 9.13 -1.01
N VAL A 126 -12.48 9.54 -2.19
CA VAL A 126 -11.61 8.70 -3.04
C VAL A 126 -10.24 8.51 -2.41
N TRP A 127 -9.69 9.52 -1.78
CA TRP A 127 -8.43 9.42 -1.04
C TRP A 127 -8.52 8.45 0.15
N ILE A 128 -9.63 8.49 0.91
CA ILE A 128 -9.94 7.51 1.95
C ILE A 128 -9.98 6.09 1.35
N GLY A 129 -10.69 5.91 0.23
CA GLY A 129 -10.76 4.63 -0.48
C GLY A 129 -9.37 4.12 -0.89
N ALA A 130 -8.52 4.99 -1.44
CA ALA A 130 -7.14 4.66 -1.78
C ALA A 130 -6.30 4.26 -0.56
N THR A 131 -6.52 4.90 0.60
CA THR A 131 -5.84 4.54 1.85
C THR A 131 -6.22 3.14 2.30
N VAL A 132 -7.50 2.78 2.26
CA VAL A 132 -7.97 1.42 2.55
C VAL A 132 -7.36 0.40 1.58
N MET A 133 -7.33 0.73 0.29
CA MET A 133 -6.73 -0.13 -0.74
C MET A 133 -5.23 -0.30 -0.55
N LEU A 134 -4.49 0.72 -0.13
CA LEU A 134 -3.05 0.62 0.19
C LEU A 134 -2.82 -0.41 1.31
N ILE A 135 -3.57 -0.33 2.40
CA ILE A 135 -3.44 -1.28 3.51
C ILE A 135 -3.86 -2.70 3.08
N ALA A 136 -4.90 -2.83 2.25
CA ALA A 136 -5.33 -4.11 1.68
C ALA A 136 -4.26 -4.72 0.75
N ALA A 137 -3.59 -3.91 -0.07
CA ALA A 137 -2.50 -4.37 -0.93
C ALA A 137 -1.31 -4.85 -0.10
N MET A 138 -0.95 -4.15 0.98
CA MET A 138 0.10 -4.59 1.89
C MET A 138 -0.26 -5.88 2.62
N ALA A 139 -1.52 -6.08 2.98
CA ALA A 139 -2.00 -7.33 3.55
C ALA A 139 -1.89 -8.49 2.54
N ALA A 140 -2.30 -8.27 1.29
CA ALA A 140 -2.21 -9.25 0.22
C ALA A 140 -0.76 -9.66 -0.09
N ILE A 141 0.15 -8.70 -0.16
CA ILE A 141 1.59 -8.93 -0.37
C ILE A 141 2.20 -9.67 0.83
N ALA A 142 1.83 -9.30 2.06
CA ALA A 142 2.28 -9.98 3.26
C ALA A 142 1.81 -11.45 3.30
N ILE A 143 0.55 -11.72 2.91
CA ILE A 143 0.03 -13.08 2.77
C ILE A 143 0.86 -13.87 1.74
N LEU A 144 1.12 -13.29 0.56
CA LEU A 144 1.87 -13.95 -0.50
C LEU A 144 3.31 -14.27 -0.04
N PHE A 145 4.04 -13.30 0.49
CA PHE A 145 5.42 -13.52 0.92
C PHE A 145 5.50 -14.50 2.09
N THR A 146 4.55 -14.45 3.01
CA THR A 146 4.45 -15.44 4.10
C THR A 146 4.09 -16.83 3.56
N ALA A 147 3.23 -16.92 2.54
CA ALA A 147 2.84 -18.16 1.90
C ALA A 147 4.00 -18.84 1.15
N VAL A 148 4.84 -18.06 0.49
CA VAL A 148 5.99 -18.59 -0.28
C VAL A 148 7.17 -18.92 0.62
N SER A 149 7.39 -18.13 1.68
CA SER A 149 8.54 -18.27 2.57
C SER A 149 8.44 -19.52 3.45
N LEU A 150 9.59 -20.14 3.71
CA LEU A 150 9.68 -21.30 4.61
C LEU A 150 9.87 -20.89 6.07
N SER A 151 10.25 -19.64 6.32
CA SER A 151 10.56 -19.13 7.65
C SER A 151 10.19 -17.66 7.80
N TRP A 152 9.87 -17.26 9.01
CA TRP A 152 9.56 -15.86 9.34
C TRP A 152 10.66 -14.86 8.95
N PRO A 153 11.95 -15.09 9.26
CA PRO A 153 12.98 -14.14 8.87
C PRO A 153 13.02 -13.89 7.35
N ILE A 154 12.80 -14.93 6.55
CA ILE A 154 12.77 -14.80 5.08
C ILE A 154 11.56 -13.98 4.63
N ALA A 155 10.36 -14.24 5.19
CA ALA A 155 9.15 -13.50 4.86
C ALA A 155 9.30 -12.00 5.15
N VAL A 156 9.79 -11.69 6.34
CA VAL A 156 10.00 -10.30 6.79
C VAL A 156 11.10 -9.62 5.97
N SER A 157 12.22 -10.30 5.72
CA SER A 157 13.30 -9.76 4.91
C SER A 157 12.84 -9.47 3.47
N ALA A 158 12.09 -10.39 2.86
CA ALA A 158 11.53 -10.19 1.52
C ALA A 158 10.57 -8.99 1.49
N LEU A 159 9.72 -8.84 2.52
CA LEU A 159 8.80 -7.71 2.61
C LEU A 159 9.55 -6.38 2.79
N ILE A 160 10.59 -6.34 3.62
CA ILE A 160 11.42 -5.14 3.80
C ILE A 160 12.15 -4.81 2.48
N CYS A 161 12.78 -5.79 1.84
CA CYS A 161 13.46 -5.60 0.56
C CYS A 161 12.51 -5.13 -0.55
N PHE A 162 11.24 -5.51 -0.49
CA PHE A 162 10.22 -5.07 -1.42
C PHE A 162 9.69 -3.67 -1.09
N ALA A 163 9.34 -3.41 0.17
CA ALA A 163 8.62 -2.21 0.56
C ALA A 163 9.54 -1.02 0.93
N ALA A 164 10.72 -1.24 1.51
CA ALA A 164 11.60 -0.14 1.91
C ALA A 164 12.14 0.68 0.73
N PRO A 165 12.49 0.09 -0.43
CA PRO A 165 12.89 0.86 -1.61
C PRO A 165 11.75 1.66 -2.23
N SER A 166 10.51 1.54 -1.76
CA SER A 166 9.38 2.27 -2.33
C SER A 166 9.61 3.78 -2.38
N PHE A 167 10.24 4.39 -1.38
CA PHE A 167 10.42 5.83 -1.31
C PHE A 167 11.11 6.45 -2.54
N PRO A 168 12.27 5.95 -3.02
CA PRO A 168 12.89 6.48 -4.22
C PRO A 168 12.19 6.09 -5.53
N PHE A 169 11.47 4.94 -5.56
CA PHE A 169 10.89 4.38 -6.79
C PHE A 169 9.41 4.73 -7.01
N THR A 170 8.77 5.45 -6.10
CA THR A 170 7.35 5.84 -6.23
C THR A 170 7.07 6.89 -7.29
N GLY A 171 8.08 7.49 -7.90
CA GLY A 171 7.89 8.61 -8.82
C GLY A 171 7.75 9.96 -8.12
N PHE A 172 7.74 10.00 -6.80
CA PHE A 172 7.59 11.23 -6.05
C PHE A 172 8.86 12.06 -5.98
N SER A 173 9.99 11.42 -5.67
CA SER A 173 11.31 12.10 -5.63
C SER A 173 11.94 12.26 -7.01
N TYR A 174 11.70 11.32 -7.91
CA TYR A 174 12.20 11.31 -9.27
C TYR A 174 11.15 10.74 -10.22
N PRO A 175 10.76 11.46 -11.30
CA PRO A 175 9.68 11.02 -12.19
C PRO A 175 9.94 9.64 -12.78
N LEU A 176 8.93 8.77 -12.77
CA LEU A 176 9.05 7.39 -13.30
C LEU A 176 9.47 7.35 -14.77
N GLU A 177 9.04 8.34 -15.55
CA GLU A 177 9.36 8.49 -16.99
C GLU A 177 10.86 8.74 -17.24
N SER A 178 11.57 9.28 -16.23
CA SER A 178 13.01 9.56 -16.30
C SER A 178 13.85 8.44 -15.72
N MET A 179 13.23 7.38 -15.16
CA MET A 179 13.92 6.22 -14.64
C MET A 179 14.32 5.25 -15.74
N THR A 180 15.30 4.39 -15.45
CA THR A 180 15.59 3.24 -16.32
C THR A 180 14.38 2.32 -16.39
N PRO A 181 14.17 1.58 -17.51
CA PRO A 181 12.99 0.71 -17.68
C PRO A 181 12.80 -0.29 -16.54
N GLY A 182 13.88 -0.86 -15.99
CA GLY A 182 13.82 -1.79 -14.86
C GLY A 182 13.39 -1.11 -13.56
N ALA A 183 13.88 0.10 -13.28
CA ALA A 183 13.50 0.88 -12.11
C ALA A 183 12.04 1.34 -12.18
N ALA A 184 11.59 1.80 -13.34
CA ALA A 184 10.20 2.18 -13.59
C ALA A 184 9.27 0.98 -13.45
N PHE A 185 9.62 -0.19 -13.98
CA PHE A 185 8.85 -1.42 -13.81
C PHE A 185 8.73 -1.82 -12.32
N PHE A 186 9.85 -1.78 -11.59
CA PHE A 186 9.81 -2.05 -10.15
C PHE A 186 8.92 -1.06 -9.41
N GLY A 187 9.01 0.24 -9.74
CA GLY A 187 8.12 1.28 -9.20
C GLY A 187 6.63 0.98 -9.41
N GLN A 188 6.25 0.43 -10.57
CA GLN A 188 4.86 0.05 -10.87
C GLN A 188 4.35 -1.15 -10.04
N LEU A 189 5.25 -1.99 -9.50
CA LEU A 189 4.86 -3.08 -8.61
C LEU A 189 4.59 -2.64 -7.18
N LEU A 190 4.92 -1.40 -6.83
CA LEU A 190 4.82 -0.89 -5.48
C LEU A 190 3.42 -0.28 -5.23
N PRO A 191 2.66 -0.74 -4.23
CA PRO A 191 1.35 -0.17 -3.90
C PRO A 191 1.43 1.33 -3.56
N LEU A 192 2.51 1.75 -2.91
CA LEU A 192 2.72 3.13 -2.52
C LEU A 192 2.78 4.08 -3.73
N THR A 193 3.34 3.65 -4.86
CA THR A 193 3.40 4.42 -6.11
C THR A 193 2.00 4.84 -6.58
N HIS A 194 1.09 3.87 -6.66
CA HIS A 194 -0.28 4.13 -7.10
C HIS A 194 -1.08 4.93 -6.09
N TYR A 195 -0.86 4.67 -4.80
CA TYR A 195 -1.47 5.46 -3.73
C TYR A 195 -1.06 6.92 -3.79
N LEU A 196 0.24 7.22 -3.92
CA LEU A 196 0.74 8.59 -3.98
C LEU A 196 0.26 9.34 -5.24
N ALA A 197 0.09 8.64 -6.36
CA ALA A 197 -0.51 9.22 -7.55
C ALA A 197 -1.96 9.67 -7.27
N VAL A 198 -2.78 8.79 -6.68
CA VAL A 198 -4.17 9.13 -6.29
C VAL A 198 -4.20 10.24 -5.24
N GLN A 199 -3.32 10.19 -4.24
CA GLN A 199 -3.19 11.24 -3.23
C GLN A 199 -2.89 12.59 -3.88
N GLY A 200 -1.94 12.65 -4.82
CA GLY A 200 -1.59 13.89 -5.53
C GLY A 200 -2.76 14.44 -6.36
N GLU A 201 -3.49 13.58 -7.04
CA GLU A 201 -4.67 13.96 -7.82
C GLU A 201 -5.82 14.47 -6.95
N CYS A 202 -6.06 13.84 -5.80
CA CYS A 202 -7.11 14.27 -4.87
C CYS A 202 -6.71 15.48 -4.03
N TRP A 203 -5.43 15.60 -3.68
CA TRP A 203 -4.98 16.65 -2.78
C TRP A 203 -4.65 17.97 -3.52
N ILE A 204 -3.90 17.88 -4.63
CA ILE A 204 -3.30 19.05 -5.29
C ILE A 204 -4.03 19.41 -6.60
N LEU A 205 -4.34 18.40 -7.44
CA LEU A 205 -4.72 18.61 -8.82
C LEU A 205 -6.22 18.74 -9.06
N ASN A 206 -7.07 18.32 -8.12
CA ASN A 206 -8.53 18.25 -8.30
C ASN A 206 -8.93 17.58 -9.62
N SER A 207 -8.30 16.45 -9.91
CA SER A 207 -8.53 15.70 -11.17
C SER A 207 -9.96 15.18 -11.27
N PRO A 208 -10.53 15.05 -12.48
CA PRO A 208 -11.83 14.42 -12.71
C PRO A 208 -11.84 12.98 -12.16
N LEU A 209 -12.97 12.57 -11.60
CA LEU A 209 -13.10 11.27 -10.92
C LEU A 209 -12.79 10.08 -11.84
N ASP A 210 -13.18 10.14 -13.12
CA ASP A 210 -12.90 9.07 -14.09
C ASP A 210 -11.39 8.84 -14.26
N HIS A 211 -10.59 9.90 -14.21
CA HIS A 211 -9.14 9.79 -14.29
C HIS A 211 -8.58 9.18 -13.01
N VAL A 212 -9.06 9.61 -11.86
CA VAL A 212 -8.63 9.08 -10.55
C VAL A 212 -8.98 7.58 -10.43
N PHE A 213 -10.16 7.16 -10.88
CA PHE A 213 -10.55 5.74 -10.88
C PHE A 213 -9.64 4.87 -11.74
N THR A 214 -9.12 5.37 -12.86
CA THR A 214 -8.15 4.61 -13.66
C THR A 214 -6.84 4.37 -12.92
N ARG A 215 -6.45 5.27 -12.02
CA ARG A 215 -5.27 5.13 -11.15
C ARG A 215 -5.48 4.12 -10.01
N LEU A 216 -6.73 3.85 -9.62
CA LEU A 216 -7.03 2.82 -8.61
C LEU A 216 -6.96 1.40 -9.17
N ALA A 217 -7.10 1.22 -10.49
CA ALA A 217 -7.09 -0.11 -11.11
C ALA A 217 -5.78 -0.89 -10.88
N PRO A 218 -4.57 -0.33 -11.03
CA PRO A 218 -3.33 -1.03 -10.68
C PRO A 218 -3.25 -1.38 -9.20
N LEU A 219 -3.74 -0.49 -8.32
CA LEU A 219 -3.78 -0.77 -6.88
C LEU A 219 -4.71 -1.93 -6.55
N ALA A 220 -5.87 -2.02 -7.22
CA ALA A 220 -6.77 -3.17 -7.11
C ALA A 220 -6.12 -4.46 -7.62
N LEU A 221 -5.36 -4.40 -8.70
CA LEU A 221 -4.61 -5.55 -9.22
C LEU A 221 -3.56 -6.05 -8.21
N LEU A 222 -2.87 -5.13 -7.52
CA LEU A 222 -1.90 -5.44 -6.46
C LEU A 222 -2.56 -6.01 -5.19
N ILE A 223 -3.88 -5.90 -5.05
CA ILE A 223 -4.65 -6.63 -4.02
C ILE A 223 -5.02 -8.02 -4.54
N VAL A 224 -5.67 -8.06 -5.71
CA VAL A 224 -6.30 -9.30 -6.22
C VAL A 224 -5.27 -10.37 -6.56
N VAL A 225 -4.19 -10.02 -7.27
CA VAL A 225 -3.19 -11.01 -7.71
C VAL A 225 -2.44 -11.65 -6.55
N PRO A 226 -1.86 -10.90 -5.59
CA PRO A 226 -1.19 -11.52 -4.45
C PRO A 226 -2.15 -12.26 -3.52
N MET A 227 -3.40 -11.80 -3.38
CA MET A 227 -4.42 -12.46 -2.59
C MET A 227 -4.83 -13.80 -3.20
N ALA A 228 -5.11 -13.82 -4.51
CA ALA A 228 -5.51 -15.02 -5.25
C ALA A 228 -4.40 -16.10 -5.27
N ALA A 229 -3.14 -15.69 -5.30
CA ALA A 229 -2.02 -16.61 -5.22
C ALA A 229 -1.69 -17.01 -3.77
N GLY A 230 -1.64 -16.05 -2.86
CA GLY A 230 -1.17 -16.24 -1.50
C GLY A 230 -2.14 -17.03 -0.61
N LEU A 231 -3.45 -16.73 -0.68
CA LEU A 231 -4.44 -17.39 0.17
C LEU A 231 -4.49 -18.92 -0.01
N PRO A 232 -4.57 -19.48 -1.24
CA PRO A 232 -4.61 -20.93 -1.41
C PRO A 232 -3.30 -21.59 -0.96
N ILE A 233 -2.14 -21.01 -1.30
CA ILE A 233 -0.84 -21.55 -0.89
C ILE A 233 -0.73 -21.58 0.64
N LEU A 234 -1.08 -20.48 1.29
CA LEU A 234 -1.05 -20.35 2.75
C LEU A 234 -2.06 -21.32 3.39
N GLY A 235 -3.25 -21.44 2.80
CA GLY A 235 -4.30 -22.36 3.28
C GLY A 235 -3.89 -23.82 3.24
N VAL A 236 -3.25 -24.27 2.15
CA VAL A 236 -2.70 -25.64 2.05
C VAL A 236 -1.64 -25.87 3.12
N ARG A 237 -0.75 -24.91 3.32
CA ARG A 237 0.29 -24.99 4.35
C ARG A 237 -0.29 -25.04 5.76
N LEU A 238 -1.28 -24.19 6.05
CA LEU A 238 -1.94 -24.15 7.35
C LEU A 238 -2.57 -25.49 7.70
N ARG A 239 -3.25 -26.15 6.73
CA ARG A 239 -3.83 -27.48 6.89
C ARG A 239 -2.76 -28.55 7.09
N ALA A 240 -1.68 -28.49 6.32
CA ALA A 240 -0.56 -29.43 6.45
C ALA A 240 0.13 -29.35 7.82
N TRP A 241 0.16 -28.15 8.42
CA TRP A 241 0.68 -27.95 9.78
C TRP A 241 -0.30 -28.50 10.82
N SER A 242 -1.57 -28.17 10.71
CA SER A 242 -2.62 -28.68 11.60
C SER A 242 -2.67 -30.22 11.61
N SER A 243 -2.36 -30.88 10.49
CA SER A 243 -2.34 -32.35 10.42
C SER A 243 -1.16 -32.97 11.17
N LYS A 244 -0.08 -32.23 11.42
CA LYS A 244 1.12 -32.68 12.15
C LYS A 244 1.12 -32.27 13.61
N ASP A 245 0.09 -31.59 14.08
CA ASP A 245 0.00 -31.09 15.44
C ASP A 245 -0.47 -32.21 16.39
N PRO A 246 0.35 -32.64 17.37
CA PRO A 246 -0.04 -33.66 18.33
C PRO A 246 -1.20 -33.23 19.25
N GLU A 247 -1.48 -31.95 19.35
CA GLU A 247 -2.62 -31.43 20.11
C GLU A 247 -3.96 -31.76 19.43
N LYS A 248 -3.97 -31.91 18.10
CA LYS A 248 -5.16 -32.34 17.35
C LYS A 248 -5.64 -33.73 17.77
N ASP A 249 -4.72 -34.65 17.94
CA ASP A 249 -5.05 -36.01 18.37
C ASP A 249 -5.55 -36.02 19.82
N ARG A 250 -4.99 -35.20 20.68
CA ARG A 250 -5.47 -35.03 22.07
C ARG A 250 -6.90 -34.45 22.12
N ILE A 251 -7.16 -33.39 21.36
CA ILE A 251 -8.50 -32.76 21.29
C ILE A 251 -9.51 -33.76 20.72
N ARG A 252 -9.15 -34.49 19.66
CA ARG A 252 -10.01 -35.50 19.06
C ARG A 252 -10.33 -36.63 20.05
N THR A 253 -9.35 -37.10 20.80
CA THR A 253 -9.51 -38.11 21.84
C THR A 253 -10.41 -37.61 22.97
N LEU A 254 -10.28 -36.37 23.39
CA LEU A 254 -11.13 -35.76 24.42
C LEU A 254 -12.59 -35.61 23.95
N LEU A 255 -12.81 -35.17 22.72
CA LEU A 255 -14.17 -35.04 22.15
C LEU A 255 -14.84 -36.41 21.97
N VAL A 256 -14.11 -37.41 21.54
CA VAL A 256 -14.63 -38.78 21.46
C VAL A 256 -14.98 -39.32 22.85
N LYS A 257 -14.14 -39.06 23.84
CA LYS A 257 -14.40 -39.47 25.22
C LYS A 257 -15.62 -38.76 25.83
N GLU A 258 -15.80 -37.47 25.53
CA GLU A 258 -16.95 -36.69 25.98
C GLU A 258 -18.26 -37.17 25.32
N SER A 259 -18.23 -37.51 24.03
CA SER A 259 -19.38 -38.08 23.33
C SER A 259 -19.77 -39.45 23.87
N LEU A 260 -18.81 -40.32 24.24
CA LEU A 260 -19.07 -41.60 24.85
C LEU A 260 -19.70 -41.48 26.24
N ILE A 261 -19.25 -40.53 27.06
CA ILE A 261 -19.82 -40.24 28.40
C ILE A 261 -21.26 -39.74 28.28
N THR A 262 -21.54 -38.91 27.26
CA THR A 262 -22.89 -38.36 27.02
C THR A 262 -23.85 -39.47 26.57
N ASP A 263 -23.41 -40.43 25.75
CA ASP A 263 -24.22 -41.57 25.32
C ASP A 263 -24.50 -42.56 26.48
N GLU A 264 -23.52 -42.82 27.35
CA GLU A 264 -23.71 -43.66 28.52
C GLU A 264 -24.69 -43.05 29.52
N THR A 265 -24.68 -41.72 29.70
CA THR A 265 -25.62 -41.00 30.59
C THR A 265 -27.02 -40.96 30.02
N GLN A 266 -27.23 -40.98 28.71
CA GLN A 266 -28.56 -41.03 28.07
C GLN A 266 -29.08 -42.48 27.92
N GLY A 267 -28.18 -43.45 27.76
CA GLY A 267 -28.55 -44.88 27.66
C GLY A 267 -28.95 -45.54 29.00
N GLY A 268 -28.42 -45.03 30.11
CA GLY A 268 -28.74 -45.50 31.46
C GLY A 268 -30.06 -44.95 32.09
N ALA A 269 -30.76 -44.06 31.38
CA ALA A 269 -32.03 -43.45 31.80
C ALA A 269 -33.28 -44.06 31.13
N ARG A 270 -33.15 -45.22 30.51
CA ARG A 270 -34.32 -45.99 29.95
C ARG A 270 -34.61 -47.23 30.73
#